data_109c7ea48de0adfe6ef6ec194bbd04dc
#
_entry.id   109c7ea48de0adfe6ef6ec194bbd04dc
#
_cell.length_a   1.000
_cell.length_b   1.000
_cell.length_c   1.000
_cell.angle_alpha   90.00
_cell.angle_beta   90.00
_cell.angle_gamma   90.00
#
_symmetry.space_group_name_H-M   'P 1'
#
loop_
_entity.id
_entity.type
_entity.pdbx_description
1 polymer ?
#
loop_
_entity_poly.entity_id
_entity_poly.type
_entity_poly.pdbx_seq_one_letter_code
_entity_poly.pdbx_strand_id
1 'polypeptide(L)'
;MGISGTLKDVSLDVILSMAHDTNRSGILTVRWECDDGSNHNGTITFSNGLLVGAKTEKFTDTPAIEEIAISDGYFSFESNDINTPGNTLDFEHVIKTVKETLNIWQKLKSTYVSLQDSLNEFKSNATNYIKMSSKEFSVIALLLKESGMSIYKLIYESSITPLDVLNAIDSLIEKGLITVRNAESVLTSEKYNKVLQTVLSFTGKKGEAIVQKYFHVGMPVKEAINNMIRFEHEIVSIVGKNIGLKISENVRNILENK
;
A
#
# COMPACT_ATOMS: atom_id res chain seq x y z
N MET A 1 0.49 -27.99 -18.62
CA MET A 1 -0.03 -28.20 -17.25
C MET A 1 0.16 -26.89 -16.51
N GLY A 2 -0.92 -26.25 -16.07
CA GLY A 2 -0.84 -24.95 -15.36
C GLY A 2 -0.69 -25.19 -13.86
N ILE A 3 0.09 -24.32 -13.20
CA ILE A 3 0.19 -24.26 -11.74
C ILE A 3 -0.47 -22.95 -11.32
N SER A 4 -1.30 -22.97 -10.30
CA SER A 4 -1.97 -21.78 -9.78
C SER A 4 -2.07 -21.81 -8.26
N GLY A 5 -2.18 -20.65 -7.62
CA GLY A 5 -2.26 -20.52 -6.18
C GLY A 5 -2.28 -19.06 -5.75
N THR A 6 -1.98 -18.79 -4.49
CA THR A 6 -1.86 -17.42 -3.96
C THR A 6 -0.42 -17.15 -3.49
N LEU A 7 0.03 -15.90 -3.61
CA LEU A 7 1.33 -15.48 -3.07
C LEU A 7 1.35 -15.43 -1.54
N LYS A 8 0.18 -15.52 -0.89
CA LYS A 8 0.06 -15.73 0.56
C LYS A 8 0.55 -17.10 1.00
N ASP A 9 0.28 -18.13 0.18
CA ASP A 9 0.57 -19.53 0.51
C ASP A 9 1.96 -19.95 0.03
N VAL A 10 2.41 -19.38 -1.12
CA VAL A 10 3.71 -19.69 -1.73
C VAL A 10 4.38 -18.39 -2.15
N SER A 11 5.52 -18.06 -1.53
CA SER A 11 6.24 -16.83 -1.84
C SER A 11 6.81 -16.81 -3.26
N LEU A 12 6.95 -15.62 -3.83
CA LEU A 12 7.38 -15.45 -5.22
C LEU A 12 8.77 -16.04 -5.47
N ASP A 13 9.72 -15.90 -4.55
CA ASP A 13 11.07 -16.46 -4.70
C ASP A 13 11.05 -17.99 -4.87
N VAL A 14 10.14 -18.71 -4.19
CA VAL A 14 9.96 -20.15 -4.36
C VAL A 14 9.43 -20.48 -5.76
N ILE A 15 8.44 -19.72 -6.25
CA ILE A 15 7.87 -19.95 -7.58
C ILE A 15 8.91 -19.70 -8.68
N LEU A 16 9.69 -18.61 -8.55
CA LEU A 16 10.76 -18.27 -9.47
C LEU A 16 11.85 -19.36 -9.49
N SER A 17 12.28 -19.83 -8.32
CA SER A 17 13.26 -20.90 -8.19
C SER A 17 12.76 -22.20 -8.81
N MET A 18 11.49 -22.57 -8.57
CA MET A 18 10.91 -23.77 -9.17
C MET A 18 10.87 -23.69 -10.70
N ALA A 19 10.51 -22.54 -11.29
CA ALA A 19 10.47 -22.35 -12.72
C ALA A 19 11.89 -22.43 -13.34
N HIS A 20 12.88 -21.86 -12.66
CA HIS A 20 14.29 -21.87 -13.04
C HIS A 20 14.86 -23.30 -13.01
N ASP A 21 14.75 -23.99 -11.85
CA ASP A 21 15.36 -25.31 -11.62
C ASP A 21 14.76 -26.40 -12.49
N THR A 22 13.49 -26.23 -12.88
CA THR A 22 12.80 -27.19 -13.79
C THR A 22 12.86 -26.79 -15.25
N ASN A 23 13.69 -25.79 -15.61
CA ASN A 23 13.85 -25.28 -16.99
C ASN A 23 12.52 -24.97 -17.69
N ARG A 24 11.56 -24.37 -16.97
CA ARG A 24 10.24 -24.05 -17.53
C ARG A 24 10.31 -22.88 -18.50
N SER A 25 9.53 -23.00 -19.59
CA SER A 25 9.18 -21.86 -20.45
C SER A 25 7.71 -21.54 -20.27
N GLY A 26 7.36 -20.25 -20.17
CA GLY A 26 5.99 -19.82 -19.98
C GLY A 26 5.87 -18.44 -19.35
N ILE A 27 4.64 -18.09 -19.00
CA ILE A 27 4.30 -16.82 -18.38
C ILE A 27 3.65 -17.07 -17.02
N LEU A 28 4.24 -16.49 -15.98
CA LEU A 28 3.62 -16.35 -14.68
C LEU A 28 2.80 -15.06 -14.68
N THR A 29 1.50 -15.16 -14.52
CA THR A 29 0.59 -14.02 -14.37
C THR A 29 0.16 -13.93 -12.92
N VAL A 30 0.23 -12.75 -12.32
CA VAL A 30 -0.25 -12.46 -10.96
C VAL A 30 -1.30 -11.38 -11.04
N ARG A 31 -2.40 -11.54 -10.29
CA ARG A 31 -3.48 -10.56 -10.17
C ARG A 31 -3.75 -10.28 -8.71
N TRP A 32 -3.88 -9.01 -8.35
CA TRP A 32 -4.13 -8.59 -6.97
C TRP A 32 -5.06 -7.38 -6.93
N GLU A 33 -5.70 -7.22 -5.79
CA GLU A 33 -6.52 -6.07 -5.46
C GLU A 33 -5.79 -5.22 -4.42
N CYS A 34 -5.81 -3.91 -4.61
CA CYS A 34 -5.22 -2.95 -3.68
C CYS A 34 -6.22 -2.47 -2.64
N ASP A 35 -5.72 -1.78 -1.61
CA ASP A 35 -6.53 -1.25 -0.50
C ASP A 35 -7.65 -0.30 -0.95
N ASP A 36 -7.54 0.30 -2.13
CA ASP A 36 -8.54 1.20 -2.72
C ASP A 36 -9.59 0.46 -3.59
N GLY A 37 -9.48 -0.87 -3.69
CA GLY A 37 -10.34 -1.72 -4.52
C GLY A 37 -9.92 -1.78 -6.00
N SER A 38 -8.81 -1.16 -6.40
CA SER A 38 -8.29 -1.28 -7.76
C SER A 38 -7.67 -2.65 -8.00
N ASN A 39 -7.92 -3.20 -9.22
CA ASN A 39 -7.34 -4.47 -9.63
C ASN A 39 -6.10 -4.24 -10.48
N HIS A 40 -5.03 -4.89 -10.12
CA HIS A 40 -3.74 -4.84 -10.80
C HIS A 40 -3.32 -6.21 -11.31
N ASN A 41 -2.42 -6.22 -12.28
CA ASN A 41 -1.84 -7.44 -12.79
C ASN A 41 -0.35 -7.24 -13.11
N GLY A 42 0.38 -8.34 -13.04
CA GLY A 42 1.77 -8.41 -13.44
C GLY A 42 2.09 -9.72 -14.13
N THR A 43 3.11 -9.71 -14.97
CA THR A 43 3.59 -10.90 -15.69
C THR A 43 5.08 -11.05 -15.54
N ILE A 44 5.54 -12.30 -15.42
CA ILE A 44 6.96 -12.68 -15.43
C ILE A 44 7.14 -13.76 -16.48
N THR A 45 8.07 -13.57 -17.39
CA THR A 45 8.28 -14.44 -18.54
C THR A 45 9.53 -15.26 -18.38
N PHE A 46 9.42 -16.56 -18.63
CA PHE A 46 10.51 -17.52 -18.58
C PHE A 46 10.74 -18.18 -19.96
N SER A 47 12.00 -18.39 -20.33
CA SER A 47 12.41 -19.18 -21.47
C SER A 47 13.50 -20.15 -21.04
N ASN A 48 13.22 -21.47 -21.06
CA ASN A 48 14.15 -22.52 -20.62
C ASN A 48 14.73 -22.25 -19.22
N GLY A 49 13.89 -21.87 -18.28
CA GLY A 49 14.27 -21.52 -16.91
C GLY A 49 14.90 -20.13 -16.74
N LEU A 50 15.24 -19.42 -17.82
CA LEU A 50 15.81 -18.09 -17.75
C LEU A 50 14.71 -17.04 -17.62
N LEU A 51 14.89 -16.05 -16.76
CA LEU A 51 14.05 -14.86 -16.68
C LEU A 51 14.32 -13.93 -17.86
N VAL A 52 13.35 -13.76 -18.74
CA VAL A 52 13.50 -12.93 -19.95
C VAL A 52 12.78 -11.58 -19.86
N GLY A 53 12.02 -11.36 -18.80
CA GLY A 53 11.40 -10.08 -18.52
C GLY A 53 10.25 -10.18 -17.51
N ALA A 54 9.89 -9.05 -16.96
CA ALA A 54 8.70 -8.88 -16.14
C ALA A 54 8.04 -7.54 -16.42
N LYS A 55 6.75 -7.44 -16.18
CA LYS A 55 5.98 -6.22 -16.41
C LYS A 55 4.79 -6.14 -15.48
N THR A 56 4.56 -4.94 -14.94
CA THR A 56 3.31 -4.50 -14.32
C THR A 56 2.78 -3.27 -15.09
N GLU A 57 1.73 -2.65 -14.62
CA GLU A 57 1.24 -1.40 -15.20
C GLU A 57 2.25 -0.26 -15.09
N LYS A 58 3.07 -0.29 -14.03
CA LYS A 58 3.98 0.79 -13.68
C LYS A 58 5.46 0.48 -13.95
N PHE A 59 5.87 -0.75 -13.75
CA PHE A 59 7.27 -1.16 -13.77
C PHE A 59 7.55 -2.23 -14.83
N THR A 60 8.83 -2.33 -15.21
CA THR A 60 9.38 -3.42 -16.04
C THR A 60 10.56 -4.08 -15.32
N ASP A 61 10.86 -5.32 -15.67
CA ASP A 61 11.99 -6.09 -15.21
C ASP A 61 12.04 -6.23 -13.67
N THR A 62 13.19 -6.06 -13.03
CA THR A 62 13.36 -6.26 -11.58
C THR A 62 12.38 -5.45 -10.74
N PRO A 63 12.14 -4.14 -10.97
CA PRO A 63 11.12 -3.39 -10.25
C PRO A 63 9.69 -3.94 -10.38
N ALA A 64 9.33 -4.52 -11.53
CA ALA A 64 8.04 -5.21 -11.69
C ALA A 64 7.96 -6.47 -10.82
N ILE A 65 9.07 -7.23 -10.73
CA ILE A 65 9.13 -8.41 -9.87
C ILE A 65 9.05 -8.02 -8.39
N GLU A 66 9.67 -6.91 -7.99
CA GLU A 66 9.55 -6.36 -6.64
C GLU A 66 8.10 -6.00 -6.29
N GLU A 67 7.36 -5.35 -7.22
CA GLU A 67 5.95 -5.01 -7.02
C GLU A 67 5.08 -6.27 -6.91
N ILE A 68 5.30 -7.25 -7.78
CA ILE A 68 4.61 -8.55 -7.72
C ILE A 68 4.90 -9.26 -6.39
N ALA A 69 6.14 -9.21 -5.90
CA ALA A 69 6.54 -9.90 -4.66
C ALA A 69 5.79 -9.41 -3.42
N ILE A 70 5.46 -8.12 -3.37
CA ILE A 70 4.72 -7.54 -2.23
C ILE A 70 3.20 -7.67 -2.36
N SER A 71 2.70 -8.17 -3.49
CA SER A 71 1.27 -8.45 -3.66
C SER A 71 0.88 -9.74 -2.95
N ASP A 72 -0.31 -9.77 -2.38
CA ASP A 72 -0.92 -11.00 -1.84
C ASP A 72 -1.76 -11.71 -2.93
N GLY A 73 -1.38 -11.54 -4.21
CA GLY A 73 -2.17 -11.86 -5.38
C GLY A 73 -2.34 -13.35 -5.67
N TYR A 74 -3.32 -13.62 -6.55
CA TYR A 74 -3.49 -14.93 -7.14
C TYR A 74 -2.58 -15.07 -8.36
N PHE A 75 -1.84 -16.18 -8.44
CA PHE A 75 -0.95 -16.46 -9.56
C PHE A 75 -1.42 -17.64 -10.40
N SER A 76 -1.08 -17.59 -11.70
CA SER A 76 -1.19 -18.71 -12.63
C SER A 76 0.06 -18.75 -13.52
N PHE A 77 0.63 -19.94 -13.68
CA PHE A 77 1.73 -20.19 -14.60
C PHE A 77 1.23 -20.98 -15.80
N GLU A 78 1.37 -20.41 -16.99
CA GLU A 78 1.01 -21.04 -18.26
C GLU A 78 2.27 -21.41 -19.02
N SER A 79 2.46 -22.72 -19.28
CA SER A 79 3.60 -23.21 -20.06
C SER A 79 3.36 -22.90 -21.54
N ASN A 80 4.25 -22.13 -22.14
CA ASN A 80 4.26 -21.80 -23.56
C ASN A 80 5.68 -21.88 -24.10
N ASP A 81 5.82 -22.27 -25.37
CA ASP A 81 7.12 -22.20 -26.05
C ASP A 81 7.45 -20.75 -26.35
N ILE A 82 8.27 -20.15 -25.51
CA ILE A 82 8.72 -18.77 -25.65
C ILE A 82 10.12 -18.80 -26.29
N ASN A 83 10.15 -18.53 -27.57
CA ASN A 83 11.39 -18.35 -28.34
C ASN A 83 11.73 -16.86 -28.45
N THR A 84 11.98 -16.18 -27.35
CA THR A 84 12.41 -14.79 -27.38
C THR A 84 13.92 -14.71 -27.11
N PRO A 85 14.73 -14.36 -28.12
CA PRO A 85 16.10 -13.90 -27.86
C PRO A 85 15.97 -12.50 -27.25
N GLY A 86 15.96 -12.40 -25.95
CA GLY A 86 15.90 -11.14 -25.18
C GLY A 86 17.05 -11.07 -24.18
N ASN A 87 17.28 -9.89 -23.65
CA ASN A 87 18.16 -9.74 -22.48
C ASN A 87 17.57 -10.57 -21.33
N THR A 88 18.36 -11.50 -20.83
CA THR A 88 18.00 -12.25 -19.63
C THR A 88 18.30 -11.42 -18.38
N LEU A 89 17.40 -11.45 -17.40
CA LEU A 89 17.68 -10.88 -16.09
C LEU A 89 18.61 -11.82 -15.32
N ASP A 90 19.52 -11.26 -14.55
CA ASP A 90 20.37 -12.02 -13.64
C ASP A 90 19.51 -12.67 -12.54
N PHE A 91 19.34 -13.98 -12.62
CA PHE A 91 18.46 -14.74 -11.72
C PHE A 91 18.88 -14.61 -10.25
N GLU A 92 20.18 -14.74 -9.96
CA GLU A 92 20.70 -14.64 -8.59
C GLU A 92 20.44 -13.25 -8.00
N HIS A 93 20.67 -12.21 -8.80
CA HIS A 93 20.38 -10.84 -8.40
C HIS A 93 18.88 -10.65 -8.13
N VAL A 94 18.00 -11.14 -9.02
CA VAL A 94 16.54 -11.06 -8.85
C VAL A 94 16.08 -11.78 -7.59
N ILE A 95 16.53 -13.02 -7.35
CA ILE A 95 16.15 -13.78 -6.14
C ILE A 95 16.60 -13.06 -4.87
N LYS A 96 17.81 -12.50 -4.86
CA LYS A 96 18.30 -11.72 -3.73
C LYS A 96 17.42 -10.50 -3.47
N THR A 97 17.10 -9.74 -4.52
CA THR A 97 16.25 -8.55 -4.47
C THR A 97 14.85 -8.88 -3.96
N VAL A 98 14.22 -9.96 -4.48
CA VAL A 98 12.90 -10.43 -4.02
C VAL A 98 12.91 -10.78 -2.54
N LYS A 99 13.92 -11.52 -2.07
CA LYS A 99 14.06 -11.88 -0.64
C LYS A 99 14.24 -10.65 0.24
N GLU A 100 15.02 -9.67 -0.18
CA GLU A 100 15.21 -8.40 0.52
C GLU A 100 13.89 -7.62 0.59
N THR A 101 13.20 -7.47 -0.54
CA THR A 101 11.89 -6.83 -0.64
C THR A 101 10.87 -7.48 0.28
N LEU A 102 10.74 -8.81 0.25
CA LEU A 102 9.83 -9.56 1.10
C LEU A 102 10.15 -9.42 2.59
N ASN A 103 11.44 -9.42 2.96
CA ASN A 103 11.85 -9.26 4.37
C ASN A 103 11.44 -7.90 4.94
N ILE A 104 11.63 -6.82 4.18
CA ILE A 104 11.22 -5.48 4.62
C ILE A 104 9.69 -5.37 4.59
N TRP A 105 9.05 -5.87 3.52
CA TRP A 105 7.61 -5.89 3.38
C TRP A 105 6.88 -6.58 4.54
N GLN A 106 7.37 -7.73 4.99
CA GLN A 106 6.77 -8.45 6.12
C GLN A 106 6.74 -7.63 7.41
N LYS A 107 7.70 -6.72 7.60
CA LYS A 107 7.72 -5.82 8.78
C LYS A 107 6.73 -4.68 8.63
N LEU A 108 6.51 -4.22 7.40
CA LEU A 108 5.82 -2.97 7.10
C LEU A 108 4.42 -3.17 6.52
N LYS A 109 4.08 -4.38 6.04
CA LYS A 109 2.74 -4.65 5.49
C LYS A 109 1.65 -4.34 6.51
N SER A 110 0.51 -3.90 6.02
CA SER A 110 -0.64 -3.50 6.84
C SER A 110 -0.36 -2.31 7.76
N THR A 111 0.60 -1.47 7.40
CA THR A 111 0.88 -0.24 8.15
C THR A 111 0.62 1.01 7.31
N TYR A 112 0.33 2.08 8.01
CA TYR A 112 0.18 3.44 7.47
C TYR A 112 1.33 4.30 7.95
N VAL A 113 1.84 5.13 7.06
CA VAL A 113 2.99 6.00 7.29
C VAL A 113 2.51 7.44 7.39
N SER A 114 2.94 8.14 8.44
CA SER A 114 2.65 9.55 8.65
C SER A 114 3.92 10.29 9.02
N LEU A 115 3.97 11.58 8.68
CA LEU A 115 5.02 12.46 9.17
C LEU A 115 4.96 12.57 10.69
N GLN A 116 6.10 12.64 11.34
CA GLN A 116 6.18 12.91 12.78
C GLN A 116 5.78 14.36 13.07
N ASP A 117 5.00 14.60 14.12
CA ASP A 117 4.56 15.95 14.50
C ASP A 117 5.75 16.87 14.84
N SER A 118 6.86 16.30 15.30
CA SER A 118 8.12 17.01 15.55
C SER A 118 8.73 17.69 14.30
N LEU A 119 8.36 17.29 13.09
CA LEU A 119 8.76 18.02 11.88
C LEU A 119 8.23 19.45 11.85
N ASN A 120 7.13 19.74 12.52
CA ASN A 120 6.62 21.10 12.69
C ASN A 120 7.49 21.93 13.64
N GLU A 121 8.18 21.31 14.60
CA GLU A 121 9.13 21.94 15.52
C GLU A 121 10.51 22.17 14.87
N PHE A 122 10.90 21.34 13.88
CA PHE A 122 12.15 21.53 13.12
C PHE A 122 12.19 22.84 12.33
N LYS A 123 11.03 23.43 11.98
CA LYS A 123 10.97 24.76 11.35
C LYS A 123 11.45 25.87 12.28
N SER A 124 11.51 25.67 13.59
CA SER A 124 11.89 26.68 14.59
C SER A 124 13.34 26.60 15.05
N ASN A 125 14.03 25.45 14.90
CA ASN A 125 15.39 25.23 15.38
C ASN A 125 16.34 24.83 14.23
N ALA A 126 16.76 25.80 13.45
CA ALA A 126 17.53 25.65 12.21
C ALA A 126 18.99 25.15 12.35
N THR A 127 19.35 24.40 13.38
CA THR A 127 20.75 23.99 13.62
C THR A 127 21.06 22.52 13.33
N ASN A 128 20.07 21.67 13.13
CA ASN A 128 20.31 20.28 12.80
C ASN A 128 19.90 19.94 11.37
N TYR A 129 20.85 19.98 10.44
CA TYR A 129 20.64 19.51 9.06
C TYR A 129 20.50 17.99 9.07
N ILE A 130 19.29 17.50 8.78
CA ILE A 130 19.09 16.06 8.54
C ILE A 130 19.49 15.78 7.10
N LYS A 131 20.54 14.98 6.94
CA LYS A 131 20.97 14.53 5.62
C LYS A 131 19.99 13.48 5.09
N MET A 132 19.27 13.80 4.03
CA MET A 132 18.35 12.89 3.34
C MET A 132 18.88 12.52 1.95
N SER A 133 18.66 11.29 1.53
CA SER A 133 18.85 10.86 0.15
C SER A 133 17.71 11.36 -0.75
N SER A 134 17.90 11.32 -2.06
CA SER A 134 16.83 11.66 -3.02
C SER A 134 15.61 10.74 -2.89
N LYS A 135 15.83 9.46 -2.54
CA LYS A 135 14.77 8.46 -2.33
C LYS A 135 13.93 8.79 -1.10
N GLU A 136 14.56 9.13 0.03
CA GLU A 136 13.89 9.57 1.25
C GLU A 136 13.09 10.86 1.01
N PHE A 137 13.67 11.79 0.27
CA PHE A 137 12.97 13.03 -0.09
C PHE A 137 11.71 12.77 -0.93
N SER A 138 11.75 11.80 -1.86
CA SER A 138 10.59 11.40 -2.66
C SER A 138 9.45 10.88 -1.78
N VAL A 139 9.75 10.05 -0.77
CA VAL A 139 8.75 9.54 0.19
C VAL A 139 8.17 10.68 1.04
N ILE A 140 9.01 11.56 1.59
CA ILE A 140 8.55 12.73 2.37
C ILE A 140 7.67 13.64 1.53
N ALA A 141 8.00 13.89 0.25
CA ALA A 141 7.21 14.73 -0.63
C ALA A 141 5.78 14.19 -0.85
N LEU A 142 5.61 12.87 -0.92
CA LEU A 142 4.30 12.22 -0.98
C LEU A 142 3.53 12.39 0.33
N LEU A 143 4.18 12.13 1.46
CA LEU A 143 3.57 12.26 2.79
C LEU A 143 3.18 13.70 3.15
N LEU A 144 3.82 14.71 2.53
CA LEU A 144 3.43 16.11 2.67
C LEU A 144 2.15 16.44 1.89
N LYS A 145 1.86 15.71 0.80
CA LYS A 145 0.62 15.85 0.06
C LYS A 145 -0.56 15.22 0.79
N GLU A 146 -0.35 14.04 1.34
CA GLU A 146 -1.38 13.25 2.01
C GLU A 146 -0.77 12.57 3.23
N SER A 147 -1.28 12.90 4.40
CA SER A 147 -0.88 12.27 5.66
C SER A 147 -1.55 10.91 5.81
N GLY A 148 -0.83 9.93 6.34
CA GLY A 148 -1.39 8.62 6.66
C GLY A 148 -1.59 7.72 5.45
N MET A 149 -0.63 7.69 4.53
CA MET A 149 -0.67 6.79 3.37
C MET A 149 -0.31 5.35 3.76
N SER A 150 -1.01 4.37 3.15
CA SER A 150 -0.55 2.98 3.19
C SER A 150 0.78 2.85 2.44
N ILE A 151 1.61 1.88 2.85
CA ILE A 151 2.90 1.65 2.18
C ILE A 151 2.69 1.27 0.72
N TYR A 152 1.66 0.49 0.41
CA TYR A 152 1.35 0.15 -0.97
C TYR A 152 1.03 1.40 -1.80
N LYS A 153 0.23 2.33 -1.26
CA LYS A 153 -0.06 3.60 -1.94
C LYS A 153 1.20 4.43 -2.15
N LEU A 154 2.11 4.48 -1.17
CA LEU A 154 3.41 5.16 -1.32
C LEU A 154 4.25 4.54 -2.45
N ILE A 155 4.30 3.21 -2.55
CA ILE A 155 4.98 2.52 -3.64
C ILE A 155 4.33 2.86 -4.98
N TYR A 156 3.00 2.80 -5.06
CA TYR A 156 2.27 3.06 -6.29
C TYR A 156 2.40 4.51 -6.77
N GLU A 157 2.36 5.49 -5.88
CA GLU A 157 2.45 6.91 -6.24
C GLU A 157 3.90 7.40 -6.40
N SER A 158 4.90 6.69 -5.88
CA SER A 158 6.29 7.09 -5.96
C SER A 158 6.85 6.95 -7.38
N SER A 159 7.93 7.66 -7.70
CA SER A 159 8.68 7.53 -8.97
C SER A 159 9.90 6.59 -8.85
N ILE A 160 10.09 5.95 -7.71
CA ILE A 160 11.21 5.05 -7.42
C ILE A 160 10.74 3.61 -7.27
N THR A 161 11.66 2.65 -7.26
CA THR A 161 11.32 1.21 -7.21
C THR A 161 10.67 0.82 -5.88
N PRO A 162 9.88 -0.26 -5.81
CA PRO A 162 9.28 -0.73 -4.56
C PRO A 162 10.29 -0.95 -3.44
N LEU A 163 11.43 -1.61 -3.72
CA LEU A 163 12.49 -1.82 -2.74
C LEU A 163 13.10 -0.49 -2.26
N ASP A 164 13.28 0.48 -3.15
CA ASP A 164 13.78 1.80 -2.79
C ASP A 164 12.83 2.57 -1.86
N VAL A 165 11.50 2.46 -2.09
CA VAL A 165 10.50 3.04 -1.18
C VAL A 165 10.57 2.39 0.19
N LEU A 166 10.62 1.05 0.24
CA LEU A 166 10.71 0.30 1.50
C LEU A 166 11.97 0.66 2.29
N ASN A 167 13.12 0.72 1.64
CA ASN A 167 14.38 1.12 2.26
C ASN A 167 14.36 2.58 2.73
N ALA A 168 13.75 3.48 1.96
CA ALA A 168 13.60 4.87 2.36
C ALA A 168 12.70 5.02 3.60
N ILE A 169 11.59 4.27 3.69
CA ILE A 169 10.71 4.24 4.85
C ILE A 169 11.47 3.74 6.08
N ASP A 170 12.20 2.62 5.98
CA ASP A 170 12.96 2.06 7.10
C ASP A 170 13.98 3.08 7.63
N SER A 171 14.74 3.71 6.74
CA SER A 171 15.70 4.78 7.10
C SER A 171 15.03 6.01 7.71
N LEU A 172 13.86 6.43 7.22
CA LEU A 172 13.12 7.57 7.76
C LEU A 172 12.54 7.29 9.17
N ILE A 173 12.16 6.02 9.44
CA ILE A 173 11.78 5.56 10.79
C ILE A 173 12.98 5.68 11.73
N GLU A 174 14.15 5.18 11.34
CA GLU A 174 15.38 5.25 12.13
C GLU A 174 15.77 6.71 12.43
N LYS A 175 15.56 7.62 11.49
CA LYS A 175 15.79 9.06 11.68
C LYS A 175 14.72 9.77 12.51
N GLY A 176 13.63 9.08 12.87
CA GLY A 176 12.52 9.65 13.62
C GLY A 176 11.72 10.71 12.84
N LEU A 177 11.74 10.67 11.50
CA LEU A 177 11.03 11.64 10.65
C LEU A 177 9.61 11.20 10.31
N ILE A 178 9.36 9.91 10.35
CA ILE A 178 8.04 9.31 10.11
C ILE A 178 7.66 8.36 11.24
N THR A 179 6.37 8.16 11.39
CA THR A 179 5.78 7.14 12.26
C THR A 179 5.03 6.11 11.44
N VAL A 180 5.06 4.87 11.89
CA VAL A 180 4.35 3.74 11.30
C VAL A 180 3.30 3.24 12.28
N ARG A 181 2.07 3.04 11.81
CA ARG A 181 0.94 2.57 12.62
C ARG A 181 0.26 1.39 11.93
N ASN A 182 -0.12 0.38 12.67
CA ASN A 182 -0.86 -0.76 12.13
C ASN A 182 -2.24 -0.33 11.62
N ALA A 183 -2.69 -0.99 10.54
CA ALA A 183 -3.99 -0.75 9.93
C ALA A 183 -5.16 -0.88 10.93
N GLU A 184 -5.08 -1.79 11.89
CA GLU A 184 -6.08 -1.97 12.93
C GLU A 184 -6.21 -0.75 13.87
N SER A 185 -5.14 0.02 14.03
CA SER A 185 -5.11 1.20 14.90
C SER A 185 -5.44 2.51 14.20
N VAL A 186 -5.66 2.49 12.87
CA VAL A 186 -5.95 3.67 12.07
C VAL A 186 -7.23 3.50 11.25
N LEU A 187 -7.78 4.63 10.79
CA LEU A 187 -8.88 4.65 9.84
C LEU A 187 -8.35 4.33 8.44
N THR A 188 -8.54 3.09 8.02
CA THR A 188 -8.10 2.62 6.69
C THR A 188 -8.94 3.26 5.58
N SER A 189 -8.46 3.22 4.33
CA SER A 189 -9.21 3.69 3.15
C SER A 189 -10.57 3.01 3.04
N GLU A 190 -10.64 1.70 3.29
CA GLU A 190 -11.90 0.94 3.28
C GLU A 190 -12.88 1.44 4.35
N LYS A 191 -12.44 1.58 5.60
CA LYS A 191 -13.27 2.09 6.70
C LYS A 191 -13.71 3.53 6.42
N TYR A 192 -12.79 4.39 5.95
CA TYR A 192 -13.12 5.77 5.59
C TYR A 192 -14.18 5.83 4.50
N ASN A 193 -14.05 5.02 3.44
CA ASN A 193 -15.04 4.95 2.37
C ASN A 193 -16.40 4.45 2.87
N LYS A 194 -16.43 3.47 3.78
CA LYS A 194 -17.68 3.02 4.43
C LYS A 194 -18.33 4.15 5.25
N VAL A 195 -17.55 4.90 6.01
CA VAL A 195 -18.05 6.08 6.75
C VAL A 195 -18.60 7.10 5.77
N LEU A 196 -17.86 7.45 4.73
CA LEU A 196 -18.27 8.42 3.71
C LEU A 196 -19.58 8.00 3.03
N GLN A 197 -19.68 6.77 2.54
CA GLN A 197 -20.89 6.25 1.89
C GLN A 197 -22.09 6.24 2.85
N THR A 198 -21.89 5.85 4.11
CA THR A 198 -22.94 5.89 5.14
C THR A 198 -23.47 7.30 5.31
N VAL A 199 -22.60 8.30 5.41
CA VAL A 199 -23.03 9.70 5.58
C VAL A 199 -23.72 10.22 4.32
N LEU A 200 -23.13 9.99 3.13
CA LEU A 200 -23.65 10.45 1.85
C LEU A 200 -25.06 9.89 1.55
N SER A 201 -25.35 8.66 1.96
CA SER A 201 -26.68 8.04 1.75
C SER A 201 -27.83 8.80 2.42
N PHE A 202 -27.56 9.59 3.47
CA PHE A 202 -28.55 10.37 4.19
C PHE A 202 -28.46 11.89 3.93
N THR A 203 -27.28 12.40 3.58
CA THR A 203 -27.00 13.85 3.50
C THR A 203 -26.75 14.35 2.08
N GLY A 204 -26.54 13.41 1.13
CA GLY A 204 -26.04 13.73 -0.20
C GLY A 204 -24.65 14.41 -0.13
N LYS A 205 -24.31 15.19 -1.14
CA LYS A 205 -22.98 15.84 -1.24
C LYS A 205 -22.58 16.74 -0.07
N LYS A 206 -23.56 17.25 0.72
CA LYS A 206 -23.26 18.09 1.89
C LYS A 206 -22.53 17.34 3.00
N GLY A 207 -22.70 16.02 3.09
CA GLY A 207 -22.04 15.19 4.09
C GLY A 207 -20.55 14.99 3.85
N GLU A 208 -20.10 15.10 2.61
CA GLU A 208 -18.68 14.88 2.26
C GLU A 208 -17.75 15.84 3.01
N ALA A 209 -18.07 17.14 2.98
CA ALA A 209 -17.28 18.17 3.68
C ALA A 209 -17.20 17.92 5.20
N ILE A 210 -18.28 17.38 5.80
CA ILE A 210 -18.32 17.06 7.23
C ILE A 210 -17.42 15.85 7.51
N VAL A 211 -17.52 14.79 6.69
CA VAL A 211 -16.64 13.62 6.86
C VAL A 211 -15.19 14.04 6.75
N GLN A 212 -14.80 14.80 5.72
CA GLN A 212 -13.42 15.28 5.51
C GLN A 212 -12.91 16.18 6.65
N LYS A 213 -13.81 16.91 7.32
CA LYS A 213 -13.46 17.77 8.46
C LYS A 213 -13.09 16.98 9.73
N TYR A 214 -13.73 15.83 9.96
CA TYR A 214 -13.57 15.07 11.19
C TYR A 214 -12.79 13.77 11.04
N PHE A 215 -12.70 13.26 9.82
CA PHE A 215 -12.07 11.96 9.53
C PHE A 215 -11.15 12.07 8.32
N HIS A 216 -10.00 11.40 8.38
CA HIS A 216 -9.12 11.22 7.23
C HIS A 216 -8.45 9.84 7.30
N VAL A 217 -8.04 9.32 6.15
CA VAL A 217 -7.31 8.05 6.08
C VAL A 217 -6.00 8.17 6.86
N GLY A 218 -5.66 7.12 7.61
CA GLY A 218 -4.47 7.11 8.48
C GLY A 218 -4.66 7.77 9.84
N MET A 219 -5.81 8.43 10.11
CA MET A 219 -6.15 8.95 11.43
C MET A 219 -6.21 7.81 12.46
N PRO A 220 -5.64 7.96 13.68
CA PRO A 220 -5.84 6.97 14.74
C PRO A 220 -7.33 6.74 15.05
N VAL A 221 -7.76 5.48 15.12
CA VAL A 221 -9.16 5.14 15.43
C VAL A 221 -9.61 5.79 16.74
N LYS A 222 -8.74 5.86 17.75
CA LYS A 222 -9.03 6.54 19.02
C LYS A 222 -9.36 8.03 18.83
N GLU A 223 -8.65 8.71 17.92
CA GLU A 223 -8.88 10.11 17.58
C GLU A 223 -10.20 10.26 16.80
N ALA A 224 -10.45 9.37 15.83
CA ALA A 224 -11.71 9.33 15.10
C ALA A 224 -12.91 9.17 16.06
N ILE A 225 -12.81 8.30 17.07
CA ILE A 225 -13.84 8.13 18.10
C ILE A 225 -14.01 9.40 18.96
N ASN A 226 -12.93 10.08 19.31
CA ASN A 226 -13.00 11.35 20.04
C ASN A 226 -13.69 12.46 19.24
N ASN A 227 -13.54 12.45 17.92
CA ASN A 227 -14.18 13.39 17.01
C ASN A 227 -15.69 13.14 16.85
N MET A 228 -16.17 11.93 17.20
CA MET A 228 -17.58 11.54 17.01
C MET A 228 -18.57 12.50 17.68
N ILE A 229 -18.26 13.06 18.84
CA ILE A 229 -19.18 14.00 19.53
C ILE A 229 -19.41 15.26 18.69
N ARG A 230 -18.35 15.84 18.14
CA ARG A 230 -18.43 17.03 17.29
C ARG A 230 -19.06 16.72 15.95
N PHE A 231 -18.72 15.59 15.35
CA PHE A 231 -19.31 15.07 14.14
C PHE A 231 -20.84 14.90 14.30
N GLU A 232 -21.30 14.24 15.37
CA GLU A 232 -22.71 14.04 15.67
C GLU A 232 -23.48 15.36 15.79
N HIS A 233 -22.93 16.34 16.51
CA HIS A 233 -23.56 17.65 16.62
C HIS A 233 -23.76 18.32 15.26
N GLU A 234 -22.78 18.25 14.37
CA GLU A 234 -22.85 18.86 13.05
C GLU A 234 -23.83 18.11 12.12
N ILE A 235 -23.81 16.79 12.13
CA ILE A 235 -24.75 15.96 11.35
C ILE A 235 -26.20 16.19 11.82
N VAL A 236 -26.43 16.18 13.13
CA VAL A 236 -27.78 16.45 13.70
C VAL A 236 -28.31 17.80 13.26
N SER A 237 -27.48 18.83 13.17
CA SER A 237 -27.88 20.17 12.72
C SER A 237 -28.36 20.19 11.25
N ILE A 238 -27.90 19.26 10.42
CA ILE A 238 -28.23 19.21 8.99
C ILE A 238 -29.44 18.32 8.70
N VAL A 239 -29.49 17.13 9.30
CA VAL A 239 -30.54 16.13 8.97
C VAL A 239 -31.56 15.92 10.05
N GLY A 240 -31.48 16.64 11.16
CA GLY A 240 -32.34 16.52 12.34
C GLY A 240 -31.92 15.39 13.28
N LYS A 241 -32.44 15.44 14.51
CA LYS A 241 -31.98 14.62 15.64
C LYS A 241 -32.05 13.12 15.37
N ASN A 242 -33.20 12.63 14.92
CA ASN A 242 -33.44 11.18 14.78
C ASN A 242 -32.53 10.55 13.71
N ILE A 243 -32.38 11.22 12.56
CA ILE A 243 -31.55 10.74 11.46
C ILE A 243 -30.05 10.91 11.82
N GLY A 244 -29.68 12.05 12.42
CA GLY A 244 -28.30 12.33 12.82
C GLY A 244 -27.77 11.34 13.82
N LEU A 245 -28.55 10.97 14.85
CA LEU A 245 -28.15 9.94 15.81
C LEU A 245 -27.96 8.57 15.16
N LYS A 246 -28.84 8.19 14.23
CA LYS A 246 -28.71 6.92 13.48
C LYS A 246 -27.45 6.89 12.62
N ILE A 247 -27.12 8.00 11.95
CA ILE A 247 -25.87 8.11 11.18
C ILE A 247 -24.65 7.95 12.11
N SER A 248 -24.66 8.67 13.24
CA SER A 248 -23.55 8.64 14.21
C SER A 248 -23.34 7.25 14.80
N GLU A 249 -24.42 6.53 15.11
CA GLU A 249 -24.34 5.14 15.56
C GLU A 249 -23.72 4.22 14.51
N ASN A 250 -24.15 4.31 13.26
CA ASN A 250 -23.60 3.53 12.15
C ASN A 250 -22.12 3.84 11.93
N VAL A 251 -21.73 5.11 11.95
CA VAL A 251 -20.33 5.53 11.83
C VAL A 251 -19.51 4.98 12.98
N ARG A 252 -19.99 5.08 14.22
CA ARG A 252 -19.30 4.51 15.38
C ARG A 252 -19.10 3.00 15.26
N ASN A 253 -20.11 2.26 14.80
CA ASN A 253 -20.00 0.81 14.58
C ASN A 253 -18.92 0.47 13.53
N ILE A 254 -18.81 1.26 12.45
CA ILE A 254 -17.75 1.09 11.45
C ILE A 254 -16.36 1.33 12.07
N LEU A 255 -16.22 2.38 12.89
CA LEU A 255 -14.93 2.70 13.53
C LEU A 255 -14.51 1.64 14.56
N GLU A 256 -15.46 1.09 15.33
CA GLU A 256 -15.23 0.11 16.39
C GLU A 256 -15.22 -1.35 15.89
N ASN A 257 -15.40 -1.61 14.57
CA ASN A 257 -15.52 -2.96 13.99
C ASN A 257 -16.63 -3.82 14.63
N LYS A 258 -17.76 -3.24 14.91
CA LYS A 258 -18.96 -3.95 15.43
C LYS A 258 -19.93 -4.32 14.33
#